data_41fae551bc52da09674a3ec4f18b532f
#
_entry.id   41fae551bc52da09674a3ec4f18b532f
#
_cell.length_a   1.000
_cell.length_b   1.000
_cell.length_c   1.000
_cell.angle_alpha   90.00
_cell.angle_beta   90.00
_cell.angle_gamma   90.00
#
_symmetry.space_group_name_H-M   'P 1'
#
loop_
_entity.id
_entity.type
_entity.pdbx_description
1 polymer ?
#
loop_
_entity_poly.entity_id
_entity_poly.type
_entity_poly.pdbx_seq_one_letter_code
_entity_poly.pdbx_strand_id
1 'polypeptide(L)'
;MRKLFLLLAILIILPSILYAQEDVIPVAIVEFPLPDSARTYQISEYRSFVEMDRPFMGDGFSCRFAPYTSDNIADYPIGEGEALVFKKVEKVEKTESIGTVFFTAYFQYTICQEGAEPVVHTFSTVGNGTSDEEALDKCFRNAAIHVSDIAGSISAHPAPFTVSSIISGEYVLSCGKKDKIAKGDEFHVYSKRNGRDIGKLYAVKVKDDITFTQPIHLKDQIIAGDSVDRVKMLGFGANFYYDRIFGDDLNCFGLYLEYFRFFRSFRFLVGTEHISGLDDNCWNIYGGLKTMWHLGYLDLSSLIYLGRGYADSDWRYTGGSIKILAELTPIDWIKIGLETGYTKWLADHDNEYPNYGGFLLGTGITLRF
;
A
#
# COMPACT_ATOMS: atom_id res chain seq x y z
N MET A 1 22.65 -12.87 -24.66
CA MET A 1 21.24 -13.32 -24.57
C MET A 1 20.93 -14.07 -23.28
N ARG A 2 21.61 -15.16 -22.88
CA ARG A 2 21.30 -15.90 -21.63
C ARG A 2 21.34 -15.04 -20.35
N LYS A 3 22.30 -14.12 -20.19
CA LYS A 3 22.39 -13.22 -19.01
C LYS A 3 21.23 -12.20 -18.96
N LEU A 4 20.74 -11.74 -20.12
CA LEU A 4 19.60 -10.82 -20.21
C LEU A 4 18.29 -11.52 -19.82
N PHE A 5 18.11 -12.77 -20.28
CA PHE A 5 16.97 -13.59 -19.88
C PHE A 5 16.92 -13.89 -18.38
N LEU A 6 18.09 -14.14 -17.79
CA LEU A 6 18.19 -14.37 -16.33
C LEU A 6 17.85 -13.11 -15.53
N LEU A 7 18.30 -11.95 -15.99
CA LEU A 7 17.97 -10.65 -15.38
C LEU A 7 16.48 -10.35 -15.50
N LEU A 8 15.87 -10.62 -16.65
CA LEU A 8 14.43 -10.45 -16.86
C LEU A 8 13.61 -11.42 -15.98
N ALA A 9 14.05 -12.66 -15.85
CA ALA A 9 13.40 -13.64 -14.98
C ALA A 9 13.49 -13.24 -13.50
N ILE A 10 14.64 -12.74 -13.07
CA ILE A 10 14.82 -12.22 -11.70
C ILE A 10 13.92 -10.98 -11.47
N LEU A 11 13.83 -10.06 -12.43
CA LEU A 11 12.97 -8.86 -12.38
C LEU A 11 11.48 -9.19 -12.32
N ILE A 12 11.05 -10.30 -12.92
CA ILE A 12 9.64 -10.75 -12.90
C ILE A 12 9.34 -11.52 -11.61
N ILE A 13 10.28 -12.31 -11.10
CA ILE A 13 10.08 -13.17 -9.92
C ILE A 13 10.28 -12.40 -8.61
N LEU A 14 11.21 -11.44 -8.55
CA LEU A 14 11.49 -10.67 -7.34
C LEU A 14 10.24 -9.93 -6.78
N PRO A 15 9.41 -9.25 -7.59
CA PRO A 15 8.20 -8.64 -7.10
C PRO A 15 7.21 -9.66 -6.51
N SER A 16 7.03 -10.82 -7.15
CA SER A 16 6.11 -11.84 -6.63
C SER A 16 6.56 -12.42 -5.28
N ILE A 17 7.86 -12.50 -5.02
CA ILE A 17 8.41 -12.94 -3.72
C ILE A 17 8.26 -11.85 -2.67
N LEU A 18 8.48 -10.56 -3.02
CA LEU A 18 8.34 -9.43 -2.11
C LEU A 18 6.88 -9.14 -1.73
N TYR A 19 5.92 -9.46 -2.62
CA TYR A 19 4.48 -9.28 -2.36
C TYR A 19 3.81 -10.48 -1.68
N ALA A 20 4.52 -11.61 -1.49
CA ALA A 20 3.96 -12.81 -0.86
C ALA A 20 4.08 -12.81 0.68
N GLN A 21 4.66 -11.77 1.28
CA GLN A 21 4.69 -11.65 2.72
C GLN A 21 3.29 -11.21 3.18
N GLU A 22 2.52 -12.12 3.76
CA GLU A 22 1.26 -11.79 4.44
C GLU A 22 1.61 -10.90 5.64
N ASP A 23 1.13 -9.66 5.63
CA ASP A 23 1.25 -8.77 6.78
C ASP A 23 0.40 -9.35 7.92
N VAL A 24 1.06 -10.03 8.84
CA VAL A 24 0.44 -10.59 10.03
C VAL A 24 0.36 -9.47 11.07
N ILE A 25 -0.86 -9.13 11.48
CA ILE A 25 -1.08 -8.10 12.50
C ILE A 25 -0.71 -8.66 13.86
N PRO A 26 0.27 -8.10 14.59
CA PRO A 26 0.50 -8.48 15.97
C PRO A 26 -0.65 -7.97 16.84
N VAL A 27 -1.28 -8.88 17.60
CA VAL A 27 -2.38 -8.56 18.52
C VAL A 27 -1.97 -8.97 19.93
N ALA A 28 -2.07 -8.06 20.88
CA ALA A 28 -1.93 -8.38 22.29
C ALA A 28 -3.29 -8.30 23.00
N ILE A 29 -3.74 -9.40 23.59
CA ILE A 29 -4.98 -9.44 24.37
C ILE A 29 -4.63 -9.26 25.85
N VAL A 30 -5.22 -8.23 26.46
CA VAL A 30 -5.17 -7.99 27.90
C VAL A 30 -6.51 -8.35 28.51
N GLU A 31 -6.56 -9.38 29.34
CA GLU A 31 -7.77 -9.82 30.02
C GLU A 31 -7.88 -9.19 31.39
N PHE A 32 -8.94 -8.41 31.63
CA PHE A 32 -9.23 -7.84 32.94
C PHE A 32 -9.63 -8.95 33.95
N PRO A 33 -9.38 -8.74 35.27
CA PRO A 33 -9.81 -9.65 36.29
C PRO A 33 -11.31 -9.93 36.21
N LEU A 34 -11.68 -11.20 36.35
CA LEU A 34 -13.08 -11.61 36.29
C LEU A 34 -13.87 -11.02 37.46
N PRO A 35 -15.08 -10.49 37.26
CA PRO A 35 -15.96 -10.04 38.33
C PRO A 35 -16.43 -11.23 39.21
N ASP A 36 -16.86 -10.95 40.41
CA ASP A 36 -17.28 -11.98 41.35
C ASP A 36 -18.41 -12.88 40.81
N SER A 37 -19.35 -12.30 40.04
CA SER A 37 -20.40 -13.06 39.35
C SER A 37 -19.84 -14.10 38.38
N ALA A 38 -18.79 -13.77 37.66
CA ALA A 38 -18.13 -14.68 36.73
C ALA A 38 -17.29 -15.73 37.45
N ARG A 39 -16.60 -15.35 38.54
CA ARG A 39 -15.82 -16.29 39.39
C ARG A 39 -16.71 -17.33 40.07
N THR A 40 -17.92 -16.96 40.49
CA THR A 40 -18.90 -17.86 41.10
C THR A 40 -19.22 -19.05 40.20
N TYR A 41 -19.20 -18.86 38.89
CA TYR A 41 -19.49 -19.92 37.90
C TYR A 41 -18.23 -20.52 37.28
N GLN A 42 -17.03 -20.20 37.78
CA GLN A 42 -15.74 -20.75 37.30
C GLN A 42 -15.58 -20.66 35.78
N ILE A 43 -16.03 -19.54 35.17
CA ILE A 43 -16.11 -19.41 33.69
C ILE A 43 -14.76 -19.59 32.98
N SER A 44 -13.64 -19.30 33.67
CA SER A 44 -12.28 -19.49 33.13
C SER A 44 -11.92 -20.96 32.87
N GLU A 45 -12.65 -21.90 33.46
CA GLU A 45 -12.45 -23.36 33.29
C GLU A 45 -13.14 -23.87 32.01
N TYR A 46 -14.07 -23.09 31.45
CA TYR A 46 -14.79 -23.50 30.25
C TYR A 46 -13.92 -23.31 29.00
N ARG A 47 -13.74 -24.37 28.24
CA ARG A 47 -13.01 -24.36 26.98
C ARG A 47 -13.57 -23.35 25.98
N SER A 48 -14.89 -23.25 25.89
CA SER A 48 -15.57 -22.28 25.00
C SER A 48 -15.29 -20.82 25.38
N PHE A 49 -15.05 -20.51 26.67
CA PHE A 49 -14.63 -19.17 27.10
C PHE A 49 -13.22 -18.84 26.61
N VAL A 50 -12.29 -19.79 26.70
CA VAL A 50 -10.92 -19.61 26.21
C VAL A 50 -10.89 -19.55 24.68
N GLU A 51 -11.69 -20.39 24.02
CA GLU A 51 -11.76 -20.47 22.56
C GLU A 51 -12.50 -19.29 21.92
N MET A 52 -13.25 -18.46 22.68
CA MET A 52 -13.97 -17.34 22.09
C MET A 52 -13.06 -16.25 21.51
N ASP A 53 -11.80 -16.19 21.96
CA ASP A 53 -10.80 -15.26 21.42
C ASP A 53 -10.04 -15.82 20.19
N ARG A 54 -10.40 -17.05 19.75
CA ARG A 54 -9.81 -17.71 18.59
C ARG A 54 -9.81 -16.87 17.29
N PRO A 55 -10.80 -15.99 17.03
CA PRO A 55 -10.74 -15.10 15.87
C PRO A 55 -9.49 -14.22 15.81
N PHE A 56 -8.92 -13.83 16.96
CA PHE A 56 -7.65 -13.09 17.01
C PHE A 56 -6.40 -13.97 16.80
N MET A 57 -6.58 -15.30 16.74
CA MET A 57 -5.51 -16.29 16.54
C MET A 57 -5.57 -16.91 15.14
N GLY A 58 -6.47 -16.42 14.27
CA GLY A 58 -6.66 -16.91 12.91
C GLY A 58 -5.64 -16.36 11.91
N ASP A 59 -5.81 -16.74 10.66
CA ASP A 59 -4.99 -16.25 9.55
C ASP A 59 -5.02 -14.71 9.49
N GLY A 60 -3.86 -14.09 9.47
CA GLY A 60 -3.69 -12.64 9.44
C GLY A 60 -3.39 -12.01 10.80
N PHE A 61 -3.39 -12.77 11.91
CA PHE A 61 -3.02 -12.26 13.24
C PHE A 61 -1.90 -13.06 13.88
N SER A 62 -1.00 -12.38 14.61
CA SER A 62 -0.05 -12.98 15.53
C SER A 62 -0.44 -12.59 16.94
N CYS A 63 -1.19 -13.46 17.62
CA CYS A 63 -1.76 -13.15 18.92
C CYS A 63 -0.85 -13.57 20.08
N ARG A 64 -0.76 -12.68 21.10
CA ARG A 64 -0.18 -12.98 22.40
C ARG A 64 -1.10 -12.51 23.52
N PHE A 65 -1.07 -13.17 24.65
CA PHE A 65 -1.72 -12.67 25.87
C PHE A 65 -0.72 -11.80 26.64
N ALA A 66 -1.14 -10.59 26.98
CA ALA A 66 -0.36 -9.67 27.79
C ALA A 66 -0.88 -9.67 29.24
N PRO A 67 0.01 -9.57 30.23
CA PRO A 67 -0.42 -9.55 31.64
C PRO A 67 -1.22 -8.28 31.92
N TYR A 68 -2.28 -8.41 32.69
CA TYR A 68 -2.99 -7.28 33.27
C TYR A 68 -2.09 -6.58 34.31
N THR A 69 -1.84 -5.29 34.11
CA THR A 69 -0.99 -4.48 35.00
C THR A 69 -1.69 -3.25 35.53
N SER A 70 -2.69 -2.71 34.83
CA SER A 70 -3.39 -1.48 35.20
C SER A 70 -4.78 -1.43 34.55
N ASP A 71 -5.72 -0.74 35.23
CA ASP A 71 -7.03 -0.38 34.66
C ASP A 71 -6.93 0.75 33.60
N ASN A 72 -5.80 1.45 33.57
CA ASN A 72 -5.58 2.54 32.63
C ASN A 72 -4.95 2.00 31.34
N ILE A 73 -5.70 2.08 30.25
CA ILE A 73 -5.27 1.67 28.91
C ILE A 73 -3.97 2.37 28.48
N ALA A 74 -3.78 3.63 28.87
CA ALA A 74 -2.59 4.41 28.52
C ALA A 74 -1.28 3.87 29.13
N ASP A 75 -1.36 3.00 30.13
CA ASP A 75 -0.17 2.40 30.75
C ASP A 75 0.41 1.23 29.94
N TYR A 76 -0.28 0.83 28.88
CA TYR A 76 0.17 -0.27 28.01
C TYR A 76 0.86 0.28 26.76
N PRO A 77 2.14 -0.05 26.55
CA PRO A 77 2.83 0.38 25.32
C PRO A 77 2.26 -0.37 24.12
N ILE A 78 1.89 0.37 23.07
CA ILE A 78 1.48 -0.18 21.79
C ILE A 78 2.73 -0.22 20.90
N GLY A 79 3.09 -1.41 20.41
CA GLY A 79 4.15 -1.59 19.42
C GLY A 79 3.75 -1.05 18.04
N GLU A 80 4.74 -0.78 17.20
CA GLU A 80 4.50 -0.36 15.82
C GLU A 80 3.67 -1.42 15.07
N GLY A 81 2.51 -1.03 14.55
CA GLY A 81 1.58 -1.93 13.86
C GLY A 81 0.85 -2.93 14.76
N GLU A 82 1.03 -2.86 16.09
CA GLU A 82 0.34 -3.75 17.05
C GLU A 82 -1.05 -3.24 17.38
N ALA A 83 -2.01 -4.16 17.55
CA ALA A 83 -3.31 -3.86 18.13
C ALA A 83 -3.37 -4.40 19.57
N LEU A 84 -3.76 -3.55 20.53
CA LEU A 84 -4.07 -3.97 21.89
C LEU A 84 -5.58 -4.19 22.02
N VAL A 85 -5.98 -5.36 22.48
CA VAL A 85 -7.37 -5.72 22.72
C VAL A 85 -7.57 -5.94 24.20
N PHE A 86 -8.31 -5.06 24.84
CA PHE A 86 -8.70 -5.19 26.25
C PHE A 86 -10.02 -5.91 26.33
N LYS A 87 -10.01 -7.09 26.95
CA LYS A 87 -11.18 -7.94 27.18
C LYS A 87 -11.65 -7.83 28.61
N LYS A 88 -12.88 -7.43 28.81
CA LYS A 88 -13.52 -7.35 30.13
C LYS A 88 -14.85 -8.09 30.12
N VAL A 89 -15.02 -8.99 31.06
CA VAL A 89 -16.33 -9.55 31.42
C VAL A 89 -16.94 -8.66 32.49
N GLU A 90 -18.02 -7.97 32.17
CA GLU A 90 -18.64 -7.03 33.11
C GLU A 90 -19.52 -7.75 34.14
N LYS A 91 -20.28 -8.76 33.67
CA LYS A 91 -21.25 -9.46 34.48
C LYS A 91 -21.63 -10.79 33.85
N VAL A 92 -21.96 -11.75 34.71
CA VAL A 92 -22.62 -13.02 34.33
C VAL A 92 -23.87 -13.21 35.21
N GLU A 93 -25.02 -13.44 34.60
CA GLU A 93 -26.30 -13.63 35.26
C GLU A 93 -26.86 -15.00 34.92
N LYS A 94 -27.39 -15.66 35.93
CA LYS A 94 -28.13 -16.93 35.80
C LYS A 94 -29.60 -16.72 36.07
N THR A 95 -30.45 -17.27 35.20
CA THR A 95 -31.89 -17.36 35.41
C THR A 95 -32.37 -18.77 35.11
N GLU A 96 -33.40 -19.24 35.82
CA GLU A 96 -33.96 -20.55 35.61
C GLU A 96 -35.48 -20.41 35.33
N SER A 97 -35.96 -21.13 34.33
CA SER A 97 -37.36 -21.15 33.97
C SER A 97 -37.76 -22.55 33.44
N ILE A 98 -38.73 -23.18 34.08
CA ILE A 98 -39.36 -24.44 33.63
C ILE A 98 -38.29 -25.51 33.28
N GLY A 99 -37.31 -25.74 34.21
CA GLY A 99 -36.27 -26.75 34.02
C GLY A 99 -35.21 -26.39 32.98
N THR A 100 -35.19 -25.16 32.50
CA THR A 100 -34.15 -24.64 31.61
C THR A 100 -33.33 -23.58 32.33
N VAL A 101 -32.04 -23.70 32.27
CA VAL A 101 -31.07 -22.72 32.77
C VAL A 101 -30.68 -21.78 31.66
N PHE A 102 -30.65 -20.50 31.97
CA PHE A 102 -30.17 -19.44 31.07
C PHE A 102 -28.99 -18.71 31.71
N PHE A 103 -27.93 -18.51 30.93
CA PHE A 103 -26.85 -17.61 31.33
C PHE A 103 -26.78 -16.45 30.35
N THR A 104 -26.68 -15.25 30.91
CA THR A 104 -26.42 -14.03 30.15
C THR A 104 -25.06 -13.47 30.59
N ALA A 105 -24.14 -13.34 29.66
CA ALA A 105 -22.83 -12.75 29.91
C ALA A 105 -22.69 -11.41 29.14
N TYR A 106 -22.13 -10.42 29.81
CA TYR A 106 -21.91 -9.06 29.30
C TYR A 106 -20.43 -8.85 29.11
N PHE A 107 -20.04 -8.40 27.91
CA PHE A 107 -18.65 -8.23 27.52
C PHE A 107 -18.39 -6.81 27.06
N GLN A 108 -17.18 -6.33 27.34
CA GLN A 108 -16.60 -5.13 26.75
C GLN A 108 -15.25 -5.48 26.14
N TYR A 109 -15.08 -5.14 24.86
CA TYR A 109 -13.81 -5.18 24.18
C TYR A 109 -13.42 -3.77 23.79
N THR A 110 -12.19 -3.36 24.16
CA THR A 110 -11.64 -2.08 23.75
C THR A 110 -10.43 -2.35 22.87
N ILE A 111 -10.46 -1.85 21.64
CA ILE A 111 -9.37 -1.98 20.67
C ILE A 111 -8.61 -0.67 20.63
N CYS A 112 -7.30 -0.75 20.84
CA CYS A 112 -6.39 0.37 20.72
C CYS A 112 -5.36 0.04 19.63
N GLN A 113 -5.22 0.93 18.65
CA GLN A 113 -4.22 0.83 17.61
C GLN A 113 -3.43 2.14 17.53
N GLU A 114 -2.18 2.06 17.09
CA GLU A 114 -1.33 3.24 16.95
C GLU A 114 -1.97 4.27 16.01
N GLY A 115 -2.08 5.51 16.46
CA GLY A 115 -2.63 6.62 15.67
C GLY A 115 -4.16 6.64 15.52
N ALA A 116 -4.88 5.70 16.15
CA ALA A 116 -6.35 5.67 16.18
C ALA A 116 -6.92 5.93 17.57
N GLU A 117 -8.14 6.48 17.65
CA GLU A 117 -8.87 6.55 18.92
C GLU A 117 -9.31 5.14 19.35
N PRO A 118 -9.30 4.84 20.65
CA PRO A 118 -9.78 3.56 21.15
C PRO A 118 -11.25 3.30 20.78
N VAL A 119 -11.53 2.13 20.22
CA VAL A 119 -12.89 1.71 19.86
C VAL A 119 -13.42 0.73 20.89
N VAL A 120 -14.57 1.06 21.49
CA VAL A 120 -15.20 0.23 22.53
C VAL A 120 -16.39 -0.51 21.95
N HIS A 121 -16.37 -1.83 22.05
CA HIS A 121 -17.46 -2.72 21.68
C HIS A 121 -18.06 -3.33 22.94
N THR A 122 -19.36 -3.15 23.14
CA THR A 122 -20.11 -3.80 24.23
C THR A 122 -21.19 -4.69 23.65
N PHE A 123 -21.32 -5.89 24.15
CA PHE A 123 -22.36 -6.80 23.73
C PHE A 123 -22.74 -7.77 24.87
N SER A 124 -23.88 -8.40 24.75
CA SER A 124 -24.30 -9.47 25.65
C SER A 124 -24.71 -10.70 24.85
N THR A 125 -24.47 -11.87 25.42
CA THR A 125 -24.86 -13.15 24.84
C THR A 125 -25.63 -13.99 25.83
N VAL A 126 -26.52 -14.80 25.28
CA VAL A 126 -27.33 -15.69 26.07
C VAL A 126 -27.09 -17.13 25.64
N GLY A 127 -26.89 -18.01 26.58
CA GLY A 127 -26.92 -19.45 26.36
C GLY A 127 -28.00 -20.09 27.20
N ASN A 128 -28.58 -21.20 26.73
CA ASN A 128 -29.58 -21.96 27.43
C ASN A 128 -29.27 -23.45 27.39
N GLY A 129 -29.63 -24.16 28.44
CA GLY A 129 -29.40 -25.59 28.55
C GLY A 129 -30.20 -26.25 29.66
N THR A 130 -30.04 -27.55 29.80
CA THR A 130 -30.62 -28.33 30.91
C THR A 130 -29.69 -28.36 32.13
N SER A 131 -28.47 -27.89 31.97
CA SER A 131 -27.46 -27.73 33.01
C SER A 131 -26.72 -26.39 32.86
N ASP A 132 -26.05 -25.98 33.96
CA ASP A 132 -25.20 -24.78 33.96
C ASP A 132 -24.11 -24.87 32.91
N GLU A 133 -23.46 -26.05 32.80
CA GLU A 133 -22.39 -26.27 31.82
C GLU A 133 -22.86 -26.10 30.38
N GLU A 134 -23.99 -26.73 30.01
CA GLU A 134 -24.52 -26.59 28.64
C GLU A 134 -24.91 -25.15 28.32
N ALA A 135 -25.52 -24.45 29.28
CA ALA A 135 -25.97 -23.08 29.09
C ALA A 135 -24.78 -22.10 28.97
N LEU A 136 -23.74 -22.24 29.78
CA LEU A 136 -22.52 -21.45 29.70
C LEU A 136 -21.74 -21.72 28.43
N ASP A 137 -21.59 -22.98 28.01
CA ASP A 137 -20.89 -23.34 26.76
C ASP A 137 -21.56 -22.69 25.54
N LYS A 138 -22.88 -22.73 25.46
CA LYS A 138 -23.63 -22.03 24.40
C LYS A 138 -23.48 -20.52 24.48
N CYS A 139 -23.50 -19.96 25.71
CA CYS A 139 -23.33 -18.53 25.90
C CYS A 139 -21.98 -18.03 25.29
N PHE A 140 -20.89 -18.73 25.57
CA PHE A 140 -19.57 -18.37 25.10
C PHE A 140 -19.36 -18.67 23.62
N ARG A 141 -19.96 -19.72 23.06
CA ARG A 141 -19.98 -19.96 21.61
C ARG A 141 -20.70 -18.83 20.86
N ASN A 142 -21.81 -18.34 21.41
CA ASN A 142 -22.51 -17.20 20.84
C ASN A 142 -21.66 -15.93 20.94
N ALA A 143 -20.87 -15.73 22.00
CA ALA A 143 -19.94 -14.63 22.14
C ALA A 143 -18.84 -14.65 21.05
N ALA A 144 -18.34 -15.84 20.69
CA ALA A 144 -17.31 -15.98 19.66
C ALA A 144 -17.73 -15.38 18.29
N ILE A 145 -19.02 -15.35 17.98
CA ILE A 145 -19.54 -14.70 16.75
C ILE A 145 -19.28 -13.20 16.80
N HIS A 146 -19.63 -12.54 17.91
CA HIS A 146 -19.38 -11.11 18.10
C HIS A 146 -17.88 -10.77 18.12
N VAL A 147 -17.09 -11.65 18.77
CA VAL A 147 -15.63 -11.48 18.79
C VAL A 147 -15.04 -11.61 17.39
N SER A 148 -15.60 -12.45 16.53
CA SER A 148 -15.19 -12.54 15.12
C SER A 148 -15.43 -11.23 14.36
N ASP A 149 -16.57 -10.57 14.59
CA ASP A 149 -16.86 -9.27 13.98
C ASP A 149 -15.91 -8.18 14.52
N ILE A 150 -15.59 -8.24 15.82
CA ILE A 150 -14.63 -7.32 16.46
C ILE A 150 -13.21 -7.53 15.89
N ALA A 151 -12.75 -8.78 15.80
CA ALA A 151 -11.46 -9.09 15.19
C ALA A 151 -11.38 -8.59 13.73
N GLY A 152 -12.47 -8.73 12.98
CA GLY A 152 -12.58 -8.20 11.62
C GLY A 152 -12.54 -6.67 11.53
N SER A 153 -12.69 -5.94 12.64
CA SER A 153 -12.55 -4.48 12.69
C SER A 153 -11.11 -4.01 12.92
N ILE A 154 -10.22 -4.90 13.37
CA ILE A 154 -8.81 -4.58 13.53
C ILE A 154 -8.17 -4.48 12.15
N SER A 155 -7.58 -3.34 11.86
CA SER A 155 -6.86 -3.10 10.60
C SER A 155 -5.35 -3.20 10.83
N ALA A 156 -4.66 -3.92 9.94
CA ALA A 156 -3.19 -3.94 9.91
C ALA A 156 -2.59 -2.54 9.75
N HIS A 157 -3.36 -1.66 9.15
CA HIS A 157 -2.99 -0.27 8.93
C HIS A 157 -4.17 0.61 9.34
N PRO A 158 -4.21 1.15 10.59
CA PRO A 158 -5.17 2.18 10.97
C PRO A 158 -4.88 3.41 10.13
N ALA A 159 -5.49 3.44 8.95
CA ALA A 159 -5.34 4.54 8.03
C ALA A 159 -6.29 5.66 8.43
N PRO A 160 -5.85 6.92 8.34
CA PRO A 160 -6.65 8.07 8.78
C PRO A 160 -7.89 8.30 7.89
N PHE A 161 -7.98 7.61 6.75
CA PHE A 161 -9.03 7.80 5.76
C PHE A 161 -9.68 6.49 5.36
N THR A 162 -10.89 6.58 4.79
CA THR A 162 -11.64 5.42 4.31
C THR A 162 -12.24 5.69 2.93
N VAL A 163 -12.59 4.62 2.22
CA VAL A 163 -13.47 4.69 1.06
C VAL A 163 -14.90 4.93 1.56
N SER A 164 -15.43 6.13 1.38
CA SER A 164 -16.77 6.48 1.84
C SER A 164 -17.87 5.94 0.94
N SER A 165 -17.62 5.90 -0.38
CA SER A 165 -18.60 5.39 -1.37
C SER A 165 -17.90 5.10 -2.71
N ILE A 166 -18.65 4.40 -3.58
CA ILE A 166 -18.25 4.15 -4.97
C ILE A 166 -19.35 4.71 -5.87
N ILE A 167 -19.02 5.68 -6.72
CA ILE A 167 -19.98 6.37 -7.58
C ILE A 167 -19.48 6.30 -9.03
N SER A 168 -20.25 5.67 -9.90
CA SER A 168 -19.95 5.56 -11.34
C SER A 168 -18.53 5.08 -11.65
N GLY A 169 -17.99 4.16 -10.82
CA GLY A 169 -16.64 3.62 -11.00
C GLY A 169 -15.52 4.48 -10.42
N GLU A 170 -15.84 5.62 -9.81
CA GLU A 170 -14.91 6.42 -9.01
C GLU A 170 -15.04 6.06 -7.53
N TYR A 171 -13.92 5.96 -6.83
CA TYR A 171 -13.87 5.74 -5.39
C TYR A 171 -13.81 7.09 -4.68
N VAL A 172 -14.72 7.32 -3.75
CA VAL A 172 -14.79 8.55 -2.97
C VAL A 172 -14.14 8.31 -1.61
N LEU A 173 -13.10 9.07 -1.29
CA LEU A 173 -12.38 8.98 -0.03
C LEU A 173 -12.90 10.02 0.97
N SER A 174 -12.84 9.69 2.27
CA SER A 174 -13.22 10.55 3.41
C SER A 174 -12.14 11.59 3.76
N CYS A 175 -11.41 12.09 2.77
CA CYS A 175 -10.37 13.10 2.95
C CYS A 175 -10.39 14.10 1.80
N GLY A 176 -9.89 15.32 2.04
CA GLY A 176 -9.93 16.38 1.04
C GLY A 176 -8.84 17.44 1.22
N LYS A 177 -9.11 18.66 0.75
CA LYS A 177 -8.16 19.78 0.87
C LYS A 177 -7.81 20.11 2.32
N LYS A 178 -8.75 19.93 3.26
CA LYS A 178 -8.52 20.16 4.70
C LYS A 178 -7.43 19.22 5.23
N ASP A 179 -7.33 18.02 4.66
CA ASP A 179 -6.31 17.02 4.98
C ASP A 179 -5.04 17.19 4.13
N LYS A 180 -4.92 18.34 3.45
CA LYS A 180 -3.81 18.67 2.55
C LYS A 180 -3.66 17.71 1.35
N ILE A 181 -4.76 17.07 0.96
CA ILE A 181 -4.79 16.24 -0.25
C ILE A 181 -4.77 17.14 -1.49
N ALA A 182 -3.99 16.74 -2.47
CA ALA A 182 -3.89 17.42 -3.76
C ALA A 182 -4.27 16.47 -4.91
N LYS A 183 -4.66 17.06 -6.06
CA LYS A 183 -4.87 16.29 -7.28
C LYS A 183 -3.57 15.58 -7.68
N GLY A 184 -3.67 14.28 -8.02
CA GLY A 184 -2.53 13.44 -8.37
C GLY A 184 -1.91 12.71 -7.18
N ASP A 185 -2.32 12.99 -5.95
CA ASP A 185 -1.88 12.20 -4.80
C ASP A 185 -2.30 10.74 -4.97
N GLU A 186 -1.43 9.83 -4.55
CA GLU A 186 -1.65 8.39 -4.60
C GLU A 186 -2.00 7.86 -3.21
N PHE A 187 -2.76 6.77 -3.17
CA PHE A 187 -3.25 6.14 -1.96
C PHE A 187 -3.16 4.63 -2.08
N HIS A 188 -2.66 3.97 -1.03
CA HIS A 188 -2.89 2.54 -0.82
C HIS A 188 -4.27 2.32 -0.23
N VAL A 189 -4.91 1.24 -0.64
CA VAL A 189 -6.19 0.81 -0.09
C VAL A 189 -6.01 -0.54 0.57
N TYR A 190 -6.44 -0.63 1.82
CA TYR A 190 -6.37 -1.83 2.63
C TYR A 190 -7.77 -2.34 2.91
N SER A 191 -7.97 -3.62 2.70
CA SER A 191 -9.25 -4.27 3.00
C SER A 191 -9.60 -4.16 4.48
N LYS A 192 -10.78 -3.64 4.77
CA LYS A 192 -11.32 -3.60 6.13
C LYS A 192 -11.49 -4.99 6.76
N ARG A 193 -11.56 -6.06 5.94
CA ARG A 193 -11.78 -7.42 6.42
C ARG A 193 -10.53 -8.06 6.99
N ASN A 194 -9.37 -7.80 6.40
CA ASN A 194 -8.13 -8.51 6.73
C ASN A 194 -6.89 -7.60 6.71
N GLY A 195 -7.04 -6.29 6.52
CA GLY A 195 -5.94 -5.34 6.47
C GLY A 195 -4.99 -5.47 5.29
N ARG A 196 -5.24 -6.39 4.34
CA ARG A 196 -4.36 -6.60 3.17
C ARG A 196 -4.44 -5.42 2.22
N ASP A 197 -3.32 -5.05 1.62
CA ASP A 197 -3.28 -4.11 0.49
C ASP A 197 -4.02 -4.70 -0.71
N ILE A 198 -5.16 -4.10 -1.06
CA ILE A 198 -6.05 -4.52 -2.14
C ILE A 198 -5.96 -3.65 -3.38
N GLY A 199 -5.16 -2.60 -3.34
CA GLY A 199 -4.93 -1.79 -4.51
C GLY A 199 -4.41 -0.40 -4.25
N LYS A 200 -4.26 0.34 -5.34
CA LYS A 200 -3.74 1.71 -5.32
C LYS A 200 -4.64 2.62 -6.13
N LEU A 201 -4.98 3.77 -5.55
CA LEU A 201 -5.81 4.81 -6.14
C LEU A 201 -5.03 6.09 -6.35
N TYR A 202 -5.55 7.01 -7.19
CA TYR A 202 -5.03 8.36 -7.30
C TYR A 202 -6.15 9.39 -7.33
N ALA A 203 -5.88 10.58 -6.79
CA ALA A 203 -6.79 11.69 -6.73
C ALA A 203 -7.02 12.33 -8.11
N VAL A 204 -8.26 12.28 -8.58
CA VAL A 204 -8.68 12.95 -9.84
C VAL A 204 -9.25 14.33 -9.54
N LYS A 205 -10.08 14.43 -8.51
CA LYS A 205 -10.76 15.66 -8.11
C LYS A 205 -10.81 15.74 -6.59
N VAL A 206 -10.33 16.84 -6.03
CA VAL A 206 -10.28 17.08 -4.58
C VAL A 206 -11.21 18.22 -4.22
N LYS A 207 -12.12 17.97 -3.30
CA LYS A 207 -12.99 18.96 -2.63
C LYS A 207 -12.49 19.19 -1.20
N ASP A 208 -13.22 19.96 -0.42
CA ASP A 208 -12.75 20.34 0.91
C ASP A 208 -12.64 19.14 1.87
N ASP A 209 -13.62 18.22 1.86
CA ASP A 209 -13.72 17.08 2.78
C ASP A 209 -13.71 15.71 2.07
N ILE A 210 -13.74 15.68 0.74
CA ILE A 210 -13.78 14.43 -0.02
C ILE A 210 -12.88 14.48 -1.25
N THR A 211 -12.37 13.31 -1.64
CA THR A 211 -11.55 13.13 -2.83
C THR A 211 -12.14 12.06 -3.73
N PHE A 212 -12.34 12.37 -5.00
CA PHE A 212 -12.70 11.41 -6.04
C PHE A 212 -11.41 10.81 -6.61
N THR A 213 -11.36 9.49 -6.66
CA THR A 213 -10.16 8.76 -7.08
C THR A 213 -10.49 7.73 -8.15
N GLN A 214 -9.47 7.38 -8.91
CA GLN A 214 -9.52 6.28 -9.88
C GLN A 214 -8.41 5.27 -9.56
N PRO A 215 -8.58 3.99 -9.95
CA PRO A 215 -7.58 2.98 -9.68
C PRO A 215 -6.33 3.17 -10.52
N ILE A 216 -5.17 2.94 -9.89
CA ILE A 216 -3.90 2.69 -10.56
C ILE A 216 -3.81 1.21 -10.92
N HIS A 217 -3.96 0.38 -9.90
CA HIS A 217 -4.13 -1.06 -10.01
C HIS A 217 -5.01 -1.57 -8.87
N LEU A 218 -5.69 -2.68 -9.11
CA LEU A 218 -6.49 -3.37 -8.12
C LEU A 218 -6.01 -4.81 -8.03
N LYS A 219 -5.80 -5.27 -6.80
CA LYS A 219 -5.52 -6.68 -6.46
C LYS A 219 -6.82 -7.40 -6.10
N ASP A 220 -7.77 -6.66 -5.51
CA ASP A 220 -9.07 -7.16 -5.08
C ASP A 220 -10.13 -6.06 -5.20
N GLN A 221 -11.38 -6.41 -4.95
CA GLN A 221 -12.51 -5.47 -4.99
C GLN A 221 -12.46 -4.52 -3.80
N ILE A 222 -12.40 -3.22 -4.08
CA ILE A 222 -12.54 -2.16 -3.08
C ILE A 222 -14.01 -1.98 -2.74
N ILE A 223 -14.33 -1.87 -1.44
CA ILE A 223 -15.69 -1.61 -0.93
C ILE A 223 -15.70 -0.40 0.01
N ALA A 224 -16.88 0.14 0.28
CA ALA A 224 -17.04 1.20 1.26
C ALA A 224 -16.60 0.73 2.66
N GLY A 225 -15.83 1.56 3.36
CA GLY A 225 -15.22 1.28 4.65
C GLY A 225 -13.83 0.68 4.58
N ASP A 226 -13.29 0.37 3.40
CA ASP A 226 -11.87 0.00 3.28
C ASP A 226 -10.99 1.17 3.68
N SER A 227 -9.90 0.86 4.37
CA SER A 227 -8.96 1.85 4.89
C SER A 227 -8.06 2.40 3.78
N VAL A 228 -7.68 3.66 3.89
CA VAL A 228 -6.91 4.34 2.85
C VAL A 228 -5.77 5.13 3.48
N ASP A 229 -4.55 4.88 3.02
CA ASP A 229 -3.37 5.64 3.41
C ASP A 229 -2.76 6.39 2.23
N ARG A 230 -2.31 7.60 2.50
CA ARG A 230 -1.71 8.46 1.48
C ARG A 230 -0.24 8.12 1.28
N VAL A 231 0.15 7.85 0.05
CA VAL A 231 1.57 7.74 -0.33
C VAL A 231 2.20 9.14 -0.28
N LYS A 232 3.13 9.33 0.65
CA LYS A 232 3.81 10.63 0.83
C LYS A 232 4.87 10.80 -0.25
N MET A 233 4.56 11.58 -1.29
CA MET A 233 5.49 11.92 -2.37
C MET A 233 5.47 13.41 -2.69
N LEU A 234 6.63 13.97 -3.01
CA LEU A 234 6.78 15.37 -3.43
C LEU A 234 6.29 15.62 -4.86
N GLY A 235 6.12 14.55 -5.63
CA GLY A 235 5.67 14.64 -7.02
C GLY A 235 6.79 14.78 -8.04
N PHE A 236 8.03 14.47 -7.65
CA PHE A 236 9.20 14.45 -8.49
C PHE A 236 9.76 13.05 -8.63
N GLY A 237 10.40 12.77 -9.75
CA GLY A 237 11.19 11.58 -9.97
C GLY A 237 12.52 11.91 -10.61
N ALA A 238 13.55 11.14 -10.27
CA ALA A 238 14.85 11.16 -10.93
C ALA A 238 15.09 9.81 -11.60
N ASN A 239 15.23 9.79 -12.90
CA ASN A 239 15.50 8.58 -13.67
C ASN A 239 16.96 8.55 -14.12
N PHE A 240 17.64 7.46 -13.81
CA PHE A 240 18.98 7.11 -14.29
C PHE A 240 18.84 6.00 -15.29
N TYR A 241 19.38 6.16 -16.49
CA TYR A 241 19.27 5.17 -17.55
C TYR A 241 20.59 4.92 -18.30
N TYR A 242 20.64 3.73 -18.89
CA TYR A 242 21.68 3.31 -19.79
C TYR A 242 21.08 2.72 -21.06
N ASP A 243 21.43 3.26 -22.21
CA ASP A 243 21.02 2.80 -23.53
C ASP A 243 22.22 2.36 -24.38
N ARG A 244 22.01 1.30 -25.15
CA ARG A 244 22.85 0.96 -26.29
C ARG A 244 22.18 1.45 -27.55
N ILE A 245 22.88 2.28 -28.33
CA ILE A 245 22.40 2.80 -29.61
C ILE A 245 23.00 1.92 -30.71
N PHE A 246 22.12 1.20 -31.42
CA PHE A 246 22.50 0.31 -32.52
C PHE A 246 22.45 1.12 -33.83
N GLY A 247 23.44 1.12 -34.59
CA GLY A 247 23.63 1.92 -35.80
C GLY A 247 25.01 2.49 -35.79
N ASP A 248 25.28 3.35 -34.84
CA ASP A 248 26.60 3.95 -34.65
C ASP A 248 27.41 3.29 -33.54
N ASP A 249 26.88 2.21 -32.94
CA ASP A 249 27.50 1.39 -31.87
C ASP A 249 27.89 2.20 -30.62
N LEU A 250 27.03 3.13 -30.21
CA LEU A 250 27.27 4.06 -29.12
C LEU A 250 26.59 3.60 -27.82
N ASN A 251 27.11 4.10 -26.69
CA ASN A 251 26.47 3.97 -25.39
C ASN A 251 26.02 5.33 -24.89
N CYS A 252 24.85 5.36 -24.27
CA CYS A 252 24.27 6.55 -23.68
C CYS A 252 24.03 6.32 -22.18
N PHE A 253 24.53 7.21 -21.35
CA PHE A 253 24.21 7.28 -19.92
C PHE A 253 23.47 8.57 -19.65
N GLY A 254 22.29 8.50 -19.07
CA GLY A 254 21.49 9.69 -18.87
C GLY A 254 20.82 9.76 -17.51
N LEU A 255 20.43 10.98 -17.21
CA LEU A 255 19.62 11.35 -16.05
C LEU A 255 18.55 12.31 -16.52
N TYR A 256 17.30 12.07 -16.12
CA TYR A 256 16.28 13.10 -16.21
C TYR A 256 15.50 13.23 -14.92
N LEU A 257 15.02 14.44 -14.65
CA LEU A 257 14.06 14.74 -13.62
C LEU A 257 12.68 14.81 -14.26
N GLU A 258 11.70 14.17 -13.67
CA GLU A 258 10.30 14.23 -14.09
C GLU A 258 9.44 14.86 -13.00
N TYR A 259 8.41 15.60 -13.40
CA TYR A 259 7.41 16.17 -12.52
C TYR A 259 6.04 15.61 -12.84
N PHE A 260 5.37 14.96 -11.87
CA PHE A 260 4.16 14.18 -12.10
C PHE A 260 2.93 14.59 -11.26
N ARG A 261 3.03 15.66 -10.47
CA ARG A 261 1.96 16.02 -9.53
C ARG A 261 0.71 16.62 -10.20
N PHE A 262 0.87 17.36 -11.31
CA PHE A 262 -0.28 18.04 -11.93
C PHE A 262 -1.04 17.17 -12.93
N PHE A 263 -0.33 16.36 -13.70
CA PHE A 263 -0.92 15.53 -14.74
C PHE A 263 -0.40 14.11 -14.62
N ARG A 264 -1.28 13.18 -14.31
CA ARG A 264 -0.87 11.80 -14.19
C ARG A 264 -0.43 11.17 -15.51
N SER A 265 -1.21 11.45 -16.57
CA SER A 265 -0.95 10.90 -17.90
C SER A 265 0.17 11.62 -18.65
N PHE A 266 0.57 12.81 -18.18
CA PHE A 266 1.63 13.61 -18.79
C PHE A 266 2.61 14.11 -17.73
N ARG A 267 3.87 13.91 -17.98
CA ARG A 267 4.97 14.36 -17.13
C ARG A 267 5.91 15.20 -17.94
N PHE A 268 6.27 16.35 -17.41
CA PHE A 268 7.36 17.14 -17.96
C PHE A 268 8.67 16.56 -17.47
N LEU A 269 9.67 16.57 -18.34
CA LEU A 269 11.00 16.14 -17.98
C LEU A 269 12.06 17.10 -18.50
N VAL A 270 13.16 17.17 -17.79
CA VAL A 270 14.40 17.83 -18.18
C VAL A 270 15.55 16.91 -17.80
N GLY A 271 16.52 16.77 -18.67
CA GLY A 271 17.60 15.84 -18.43
C GLY A 271 18.88 16.15 -19.18
N THR A 272 19.84 15.33 -18.91
CA THR A 272 21.13 15.31 -19.58
C THR A 272 21.53 13.87 -19.87
N GLU A 273 22.25 13.68 -20.97
CA GLU A 273 22.83 12.39 -21.33
C GLU A 273 24.26 12.55 -21.85
N HIS A 274 25.09 11.60 -21.54
CA HIS A 274 26.45 11.48 -22.03
C HIS A 274 26.51 10.36 -23.07
N ILE A 275 27.01 10.68 -24.26
CA ILE A 275 27.21 9.72 -25.35
C ILE A 275 28.68 9.34 -25.37
N SER A 276 28.95 8.05 -25.31
CA SER A 276 30.29 7.49 -25.40
C SER A 276 30.41 6.56 -26.62
N GLY A 277 31.57 6.58 -27.24
CA GLY A 277 31.86 5.89 -28.51
C GLY A 277 31.98 6.79 -29.72
N LEU A 278 31.66 8.08 -29.58
CA LEU A 278 32.09 9.14 -30.50
C LEU A 278 33.55 9.48 -30.21
N ASP A 279 34.27 10.02 -31.21
CA ASP A 279 35.67 10.43 -31.06
C ASP A 279 35.79 11.48 -29.94
N ASP A 280 34.76 12.30 -29.76
CA ASP A 280 34.66 13.32 -28.71
C ASP A 280 33.58 13.01 -27.69
N ASN A 281 33.78 13.42 -26.42
CA ASN A 281 32.76 13.31 -25.37
C ASN A 281 31.62 14.26 -25.65
N CYS A 282 30.43 13.70 -25.91
CA CYS A 282 29.23 14.48 -26.18
C CYS A 282 28.27 14.44 -24.97
N TRP A 283 27.83 15.62 -24.56
CA TRP A 283 26.80 15.80 -23.55
C TRP A 283 25.58 16.47 -24.16
N ASN A 284 24.43 15.88 -24.02
CA ASN A 284 23.15 16.44 -24.44
C ASN A 284 22.37 16.98 -23.25
N ILE A 285 21.73 18.11 -23.42
CA ILE A 285 20.73 18.66 -22.49
C ILE A 285 19.42 18.70 -23.25
N TYR A 286 18.36 18.17 -22.64
CA TYR A 286 17.07 18.02 -23.29
C TYR A 286 15.90 18.32 -22.37
N GLY A 287 14.76 18.64 -22.97
CA GLY A 287 13.48 18.74 -22.34
C GLY A 287 12.42 17.97 -23.12
N GLY A 288 11.42 17.44 -22.44
CA GLY A 288 10.45 16.60 -23.11
C GLY A 288 9.20 16.30 -22.31
N LEU A 289 8.44 15.36 -22.85
CA LEU A 289 7.18 14.87 -22.29
C LEU A 289 7.21 13.34 -22.19
N LYS A 290 6.68 12.84 -21.09
CA LYS A 290 6.44 11.41 -20.89
C LYS A 290 4.93 11.22 -20.70
N THR A 291 4.33 10.28 -21.43
CA THR A 291 2.97 9.82 -21.17
C THR A 291 3.02 8.47 -20.48
N MET A 292 2.02 8.13 -19.68
CA MET A 292 2.01 6.89 -18.92
C MET A 292 0.63 6.23 -18.94
N TRP A 293 0.64 4.91 -19.11
CA TRP A 293 -0.50 4.02 -19.01
C TRP A 293 -0.22 2.94 -17.97
N HIS A 294 -1.13 2.77 -17.03
CA HIS A 294 -1.02 1.76 -15.97
C HIS A 294 -1.72 0.48 -16.40
N LEU A 295 -0.99 -0.62 -16.43
CA LEU A 295 -1.48 -1.97 -16.73
C LEU A 295 -1.22 -2.89 -15.54
N GLY A 296 -1.94 -2.67 -14.44
CA GLY A 296 -1.69 -3.38 -13.20
C GLY A 296 -0.35 -3.00 -12.59
N TYR A 297 0.55 -3.97 -12.45
CA TYR A 297 1.91 -3.73 -11.91
C TYR A 297 2.90 -3.16 -12.92
N LEU A 298 2.53 -3.16 -14.19
CA LEU A 298 3.36 -2.67 -15.28
C LEU A 298 2.89 -1.28 -15.71
N ASP A 299 3.78 -0.32 -15.70
CA ASP A 299 3.59 0.99 -16.29
C ASP A 299 4.21 0.99 -17.69
N LEU A 300 3.40 1.25 -18.70
CA LEU A 300 3.90 1.56 -20.04
C LEU A 300 3.97 3.07 -20.21
N SER A 301 5.06 3.55 -20.75
CA SER A 301 5.26 4.98 -21.00
C SER A 301 5.77 5.20 -22.40
N SER A 302 5.36 6.31 -23.03
CA SER A 302 6.07 6.87 -24.16
C SER A 302 6.73 8.17 -23.75
N LEU A 303 7.94 8.36 -24.23
CA LEU A 303 8.76 9.52 -23.92
C LEU A 303 9.27 10.13 -25.22
N ILE A 304 9.10 11.44 -25.34
CA ILE A 304 9.67 12.23 -26.44
C ILE A 304 10.43 13.41 -25.84
N TYR A 305 11.64 13.61 -26.30
CA TYR A 305 12.42 14.77 -25.89
C TYR A 305 13.22 15.36 -27.05
N LEU A 306 13.52 16.66 -26.95
CA LEU A 306 14.34 17.42 -27.85
C LEU A 306 15.39 18.19 -27.06
N GLY A 307 16.55 18.42 -27.66
CA GLY A 307 17.64 19.08 -26.95
C GLY A 307 18.78 19.54 -27.82
N ARG A 308 19.82 19.98 -27.13
CA ARG A 308 21.08 20.41 -27.69
C ARG A 308 22.23 19.59 -27.15
N GLY A 309 23.17 19.26 -28.03
CA GLY A 309 24.38 18.53 -27.68
C GLY A 309 25.61 19.41 -27.64
N TYR A 310 26.43 19.22 -26.62
CA TYR A 310 27.66 19.96 -26.37
C TYR A 310 28.86 19.02 -26.53
N ALA A 311 29.78 19.35 -27.44
CA ALA A 311 31.02 18.62 -27.66
C ALA A 311 32.15 19.65 -27.93
N ASP A 312 33.38 19.32 -27.51
CA ASP A 312 34.56 20.16 -27.70
C ASP A 312 34.42 21.63 -27.31
N SER A 313 33.73 21.87 -26.17
CA SER A 313 33.51 23.21 -25.63
C SER A 313 32.54 24.07 -26.43
N ASP A 314 31.70 23.48 -27.33
CA ASP A 314 30.69 24.21 -28.09
C ASP A 314 29.40 23.41 -28.29
N TRP A 315 28.29 24.10 -28.58
CA TRP A 315 27.01 23.47 -28.93
C TRP A 315 27.04 23.03 -30.40
N ARG A 316 27.09 21.72 -30.61
CA ARG A 316 27.35 21.11 -31.90
C ARG A 316 26.18 20.34 -32.49
N TYR A 317 25.25 19.89 -31.64
CA TYR A 317 24.16 19.01 -32.06
C TYR A 317 22.81 19.56 -31.69
N THR A 318 21.82 19.28 -32.53
CA THR A 318 20.40 19.47 -32.26
C THR A 318 19.70 18.16 -32.57
N GLY A 319 18.88 17.65 -31.64
CA GLY A 319 18.22 16.37 -31.87
C GLY A 319 17.27 15.96 -30.74
N GLY A 320 17.00 14.67 -30.66
CA GLY A 320 16.13 14.12 -29.65
C GLY A 320 15.86 12.64 -29.83
N SER A 321 14.97 12.15 -29.00
CA SER A 321 14.60 10.72 -28.97
C SER A 321 13.12 10.53 -28.76
N ILE A 322 12.65 9.41 -29.27
CA ILE A 322 11.33 8.84 -28.96
C ILE A 322 11.57 7.47 -28.35
N LYS A 323 11.07 7.24 -27.14
CA LYS A 323 11.26 5.99 -26.41
C LYS A 323 9.92 5.42 -25.92
N ILE A 324 9.87 4.11 -25.78
CA ILE A 324 8.82 3.35 -25.07
C ILE A 324 9.49 2.69 -23.87
N LEU A 325 8.91 2.87 -22.70
CA LEU A 325 9.41 2.33 -21.44
C LEU A 325 8.37 1.38 -20.86
N ALA A 326 8.84 0.24 -20.36
CA ALA A 326 8.06 -0.69 -19.56
C ALA A 326 8.66 -0.70 -18.15
N GLU A 327 7.95 -0.16 -17.16
CA GLU A 327 8.44 0.09 -15.81
C GLU A 327 7.65 -0.75 -14.80
N LEU A 328 8.34 -1.42 -13.87
CA LEU A 328 7.77 -2.07 -12.70
C LEU A 328 8.03 -1.20 -11.47
N THR A 329 7.07 -1.15 -10.55
CA THR A 329 7.16 -0.43 -9.27
C THR A 329 7.25 -1.44 -8.13
N PRO A 330 8.44 -2.00 -7.81
CA PRO A 330 8.58 -2.98 -6.74
C PRO A 330 8.29 -2.40 -5.37
N ILE A 331 8.63 -1.14 -5.15
CA ILE A 331 8.29 -0.34 -3.96
C ILE A 331 7.94 1.08 -4.40
N ASP A 332 7.17 1.81 -3.58
CA ASP A 332 6.57 3.10 -3.97
C ASP A 332 7.57 4.13 -4.49
N TRP A 333 8.77 4.15 -3.96
CA TRP A 333 9.80 5.12 -4.29
C TRP A 333 10.81 4.67 -5.35
N ILE A 334 10.71 3.41 -5.87
CA ILE A 334 11.58 2.88 -6.94
C ILE A 334 10.76 2.32 -8.08
N LYS A 335 11.13 2.69 -9.31
CA LYS A 335 10.73 1.98 -10.53
C LYS A 335 11.96 1.45 -11.23
N ILE A 336 11.82 0.28 -11.83
CA ILE A 336 12.85 -0.35 -12.65
C ILE A 336 12.24 -0.61 -14.02
N GLY A 337 12.91 -0.21 -15.08
CA GLY A 337 12.37 -0.26 -16.42
C GLY A 337 13.32 -0.76 -17.48
N LEU A 338 12.70 -1.23 -18.56
CA LEU A 338 13.34 -1.46 -19.84
C LEU A 338 12.86 -0.40 -20.81
N GLU A 339 13.73 0.10 -21.64
CA GLU A 339 13.38 1.10 -22.64
C GLU A 339 13.90 0.72 -24.02
N THR A 340 13.13 1.11 -25.03
CA THR A 340 13.49 0.96 -26.43
C THR A 340 12.99 2.16 -27.20
N GLY A 341 13.64 2.48 -28.29
CA GLY A 341 13.24 3.64 -29.07
C GLY A 341 14.17 3.97 -30.23
N TYR A 342 14.10 5.21 -30.62
CA TYR A 342 14.95 5.76 -31.67
C TYR A 342 15.46 7.14 -31.26
N THR A 343 16.75 7.38 -31.45
CA THR A 343 17.39 8.67 -31.23
C THR A 343 18.02 9.20 -32.51
N LYS A 344 18.03 10.52 -32.68
CA LYS A 344 18.67 11.17 -33.79
C LYS A 344 19.18 12.53 -33.38
N TRP A 345 20.46 12.75 -33.60
CA TRP A 345 21.15 14.01 -33.37
C TRP A 345 21.87 14.44 -34.62
N LEU A 346 21.62 15.69 -35.05
CA LEU A 346 22.16 16.31 -36.25
C LEU A 346 23.20 17.32 -35.82
N ALA A 347 24.35 17.30 -36.49
CA ALA A 347 25.37 18.33 -36.31
C ALA A 347 24.87 19.68 -36.88
N ASP A 348 25.09 20.77 -36.14
CA ASP A 348 24.52 22.08 -36.45
C ASP A 348 25.23 22.79 -37.60
N HIS A 349 26.54 22.56 -37.82
CA HIS A 349 27.33 23.18 -38.89
C HIS A 349 28.43 22.26 -39.40
N ASP A 350 28.55 22.23 -40.71
CA ASP A 350 29.63 21.69 -41.52
C ASP A 350 30.20 20.30 -41.15
N ASN A 351 30.48 19.55 -42.13
CA ASN A 351 30.94 18.17 -42.27
C ASN A 351 32.07 17.66 -41.33
N GLU A 352 32.44 18.40 -40.30
CA GLU A 352 33.47 17.99 -39.33
C GLU A 352 32.94 16.97 -38.30
N TYR A 353 31.63 17.02 -37.96
CA TYR A 353 31.02 16.12 -36.95
C TYR A 353 29.95 15.26 -37.61
N PRO A 354 30.03 13.93 -37.45
CA PRO A 354 29.02 13.06 -38.01
C PRO A 354 27.70 13.17 -37.21
N ASN A 355 26.56 13.18 -37.94
CA ASN A 355 25.27 12.93 -37.29
C ASN A 355 25.29 11.56 -36.62
N TYR A 356 24.71 11.45 -35.46
CA TYR A 356 24.62 10.15 -34.80
C TYR A 356 23.17 9.80 -34.42
N GLY A 357 22.91 8.51 -34.24
CA GLY A 357 21.63 8.01 -33.83
C GLY A 357 21.39 6.57 -34.26
N GLY A 358 20.20 6.10 -33.99
CA GLY A 358 19.79 4.75 -34.30
C GLY A 358 18.72 4.22 -33.36
N PHE A 359 18.43 2.94 -33.52
CA PHE A 359 17.58 2.23 -32.60
C PHE A 359 18.30 2.05 -31.26
N LEU A 360 17.58 2.25 -30.16
CA LEU A 360 18.15 2.08 -28.82
C LEU A 360 17.42 1.00 -28.03
N LEU A 361 18.16 0.35 -27.15
CA LEU A 361 17.66 -0.56 -26.13
C LEU A 361 18.41 -0.29 -24.84
N GLY A 362 17.68 -0.15 -23.75
CA GLY A 362 18.26 0.21 -22.48
C GLY A 362 17.47 -0.22 -21.27
N THR A 363 17.95 0.24 -20.13
CA THR A 363 17.35 0.01 -18.82
C THR A 363 17.50 1.26 -17.97
N GLY A 364 16.55 1.48 -17.06
CA GLY A 364 16.57 2.62 -16.18
C GLY A 364 16.02 2.32 -14.78
N ILE A 365 16.41 3.17 -13.84
CA ILE A 365 15.90 3.18 -12.48
C ILE A 365 15.36 4.57 -12.19
N THR A 366 14.09 4.67 -11.84
CA THR A 366 13.47 5.92 -11.40
C THR A 366 13.31 5.92 -9.88
N LEU A 367 13.89 6.90 -9.22
CA LEU A 367 13.64 7.22 -7.82
C LEU A 367 12.50 8.23 -7.76
N ARG A 368 11.48 7.98 -6.94
CA ARG A 368 10.29 8.83 -6.76
C ARG A 368 10.34 9.48 -5.37
N PHE A 369 10.10 10.78 -5.31
CA PHE A 369 10.17 11.58 -4.09
C PHE A 369 8.84 12.25 -3.79
#